data_0a7fc4afa40b9e7a3bad1ab1810b4b7a
#
_entry.id   0a7fc4afa40b9e7a3bad1ab1810b4b7a
#
_cell.length_a   1.000
_cell.length_b   1.000
_cell.length_c   1.000
_cell.angle_alpha   90.00
_cell.angle_beta   90.00
_cell.angle_gamma   90.00
#
_symmetry.space_group_name_H-M   'P 1'
#
loop_
_entity.id
_entity.type
_entity.pdbx_description
1 polymer ?
#
loop_
_entity_poly.entity_id
_entity_poly.type
_entity_poly.pdbx_seq_one_letter_code
_entity_poly.pdbx_strand_id
1 'polypeptide(L)'
;MEDYARILDYLPQGHPDQSKFHREALAYAIGEDEFKLFELVPREGANLSVGQRVYIGKEVEMRTEILHVKRRVGYEELTTAAQKEMPFVIQEIVKEKEEKFVDFFNRAQAITTRFHMLELLPGLGKKTMWAILEERKKGAFKSFQDLDARVPSIHHPERLVAKRIEMEISDPTQKYRLFVAR
;
A
#
# COMPACT_ATOMS: atom_id res chain seq x y z
N MET A 1 -8.38 -8.44 -6.32
CA MET A 1 -9.44 -7.41 -6.48
C MET A 1 -9.54 -6.65 -5.17
N GLU A 2 -9.70 -5.32 -5.23
CA GLU A 2 -9.79 -4.49 -4.03
C GLU A 2 -11.24 -4.35 -3.60
N ASP A 3 -11.55 -4.74 -2.37
CA ASP A 3 -12.86 -4.48 -1.75
C ASP A 3 -12.85 -3.20 -0.92
N TYR A 4 -11.72 -2.85 -0.35
CA TYR A 4 -11.55 -1.65 0.45
C TYR A 4 -10.38 -0.80 -0.03
N ALA A 5 -10.54 0.50 0.11
CA ALA A 5 -9.50 1.48 -0.19
C ALA A 5 -9.42 2.55 0.90
N ARG A 6 -8.29 3.24 0.96
CA ARG A 6 -8.06 4.38 1.86
C ARG A 6 -7.98 5.66 1.04
N ILE A 7 -8.69 6.67 1.49
CA ILE A 7 -8.72 7.97 0.82
C ILE A 7 -7.35 8.65 0.97
N LEU A 8 -6.82 9.13 -0.16
CA LEU A 8 -5.57 9.90 -0.22
C LEU A 8 -5.83 11.39 -0.39
N ASP A 9 -6.87 11.75 -1.13
CA ASP A 9 -7.30 13.13 -1.34
C ASP A 9 -8.78 13.17 -1.71
N TYR A 10 -9.47 14.23 -1.28
CA TYR A 10 -10.88 14.45 -1.58
C TYR A 10 -11.09 15.82 -2.21
N LEU A 11 -11.68 15.84 -3.39
CA LEU A 11 -11.96 17.03 -4.17
C LEU A 11 -13.49 17.19 -4.31
N PRO A 12 -14.16 17.82 -3.33
CA PRO A 12 -15.63 17.92 -3.34
C PRO A 12 -16.18 18.72 -4.53
N GLN A 13 -15.35 19.57 -5.13
CA GLN A 13 -15.72 20.38 -6.30
C GLN A 13 -15.04 19.88 -7.60
N GLY A 14 -14.47 18.67 -7.56
CA GLY A 14 -13.78 18.09 -8.70
C GLY A 14 -12.38 18.65 -8.95
N HIS A 15 -11.74 18.16 -10.01
CA HIS A 15 -10.39 18.58 -10.38
C HIS A 15 -10.39 20.00 -10.94
N PRO A 16 -9.43 20.87 -10.55
CA PRO A 16 -9.38 22.27 -11.03
C PRO A 16 -9.32 22.42 -12.55
N ASP A 17 -8.72 21.44 -13.23
CA ASP A 17 -8.54 21.45 -14.67
C ASP A 17 -9.80 21.08 -15.46
N GLN A 18 -10.86 20.63 -14.77
CA GLN A 18 -12.14 20.34 -15.41
C GLN A 18 -12.94 21.64 -15.63
N SER A 19 -13.69 21.70 -16.73
CA SER A 19 -14.55 22.84 -16.98
C SER A 19 -15.57 22.99 -15.86
N LYS A 20 -15.90 24.24 -15.49
CA LYS A 20 -16.85 24.54 -14.39
C LYS A 20 -18.22 23.87 -14.55
N PHE A 21 -18.60 23.54 -15.78
CA PHE A 21 -19.90 22.91 -16.09
C PHE A 21 -19.92 21.39 -15.92
N HIS A 22 -18.75 20.75 -15.72
CA HIS A 22 -18.61 19.30 -15.65
C HIS A 22 -17.82 18.84 -14.41
N ARG A 23 -17.74 19.71 -13.41
CA ARG A 23 -17.04 19.38 -12.16
C ARG A 23 -17.87 18.39 -11.34
N GLU A 24 -17.35 17.20 -11.22
CA GLU A 24 -17.88 16.12 -10.40
C GLU A 24 -16.97 15.94 -9.19
N ALA A 25 -17.54 15.74 -8.01
CA ALA A 25 -16.74 15.40 -6.83
C ALA A 25 -15.91 14.15 -7.09
N LEU A 26 -14.65 14.16 -6.70
CA LEU A 26 -13.69 13.08 -6.91
C LEU A 26 -12.92 12.81 -5.64
N ALA A 27 -12.46 11.57 -5.50
CA ALA A 27 -11.47 11.19 -4.49
C ALA A 27 -10.41 10.31 -5.12
N TYR A 28 -9.18 10.45 -4.65
CA TYR A 28 -8.09 9.52 -4.95
C TYR A 28 -7.91 8.57 -3.77
N ALA A 29 -7.69 7.31 -4.04
CA ALA A 29 -7.60 6.28 -3.02
C ALA A 29 -6.59 5.19 -3.39
N ILE A 30 -6.10 4.50 -2.37
CA ILE A 30 -5.23 3.33 -2.50
C ILE A 30 -5.93 2.08 -1.95
N GLY A 31 -5.91 1.00 -2.71
CA GLY A 31 -6.44 -0.30 -2.27
C GLY A 31 -5.62 -0.91 -1.15
N GLU A 32 -6.28 -1.63 -0.26
CA GLU A 32 -5.64 -2.24 0.91
C GLU A 32 -4.95 -3.57 0.63
N ASP A 33 -5.35 -4.29 -0.41
CA ASP A 33 -4.86 -5.64 -0.67
C ASP A 33 -3.76 -5.70 -1.73
N GLU A 34 -3.95 -5.00 -2.82
CA GLU A 34 -3.06 -5.00 -3.99
C GLU A 34 -2.39 -3.64 -4.21
N PHE A 35 -2.67 -2.66 -3.38
CA PHE A 35 -2.12 -1.28 -3.44
C PHE A 35 -2.33 -0.59 -4.78
N LYS A 36 -3.44 -0.89 -5.45
CA LYS A 36 -3.85 -0.21 -6.68
C LYS A 36 -4.37 1.18 -6.35
N LEU A 37 -4.09 2.14 -7.23
CA LEU A 37 -4.57 3.51 -7.09
C LEU A 37 -5.84 3.71 -7.92
N PHE A 38 -6.80 4.46 -7.36
CA PHE A 38 -8.10 4.69 -7.96
C PHE A 38 -8.53 6.14 -7.91
N GLU A 39 -9.27 6.53 -8.92
CA GLU A 39 -10.12 7.72 -8.93
C GLU A 39 -11.55 7.25 -8.65
N LEU A 40 -12.14 7.77 -7.58
CA LEU A 40 -13.47 7.40 -7.08
C LEU A 40 -14.45 8.54 -7.25
N VAL A 41 -15.71 8.20 -7.50
CA VAL A 41 -16.82 9.16 -7.45
C VAL A 41 -17.56 8.95 -6.15
N PRO A 42 -17.52 9.93 -5.21
CA PRO A 42 -18.29 9.86 -3.98
C PRO A 42 -19.80 9.98 -4.23
N ARG A 43 -20.60 9.46 -3.30
CA ARG A 43 -22.03 9.71 -3.30
C ARG A 43 -22.30 11.18 -2.96
N GLU A 44 -23.42 11.69 -3.44
CA GLU A 44 -23.88 13.03 -3.09
C GLU A 44 -24.00 13.19 -1.56
N GLY A 45 -23.46 14.28 -1.04
CA GLY A 45 -23.46 14.54 0.41
C GLY A 45 -22.41 13.78 1.20
N ALA A 46 -21.61 12.92 0.57
CA ALA A 46 -20.50 12.27 1.26
C ALA A 46 -19.44 13.30 1.67
N ASN A 47 -18.88 13.11 2.86
CA ASN A 47 -17.79 13.92 3.38
C ASN A 47 -16.63 12.98 3.74
N LEU A 48 -15.60 12.97 2.90
CA LEU A 48 -14.49 12.05 3.01
C LEU A 48 -13.28 12.71 3.68
N SER A 49 -12.60 11.94 4.50
CA SER A 49 -11.34 12.35 5.15
C SER A 49 -10.17 11.52 4.64
N VAL A 50 -8.99 12.12 4.57
CA VAL A 50 -7.75 11.41 4.23
C VAL A 50 -7.51 10.28 5.23
N GLY A 51 -7.15 9.11 4.71
CA GLY A 51 -6.96 7.89 5.51
C GLY A 51 -8.26 7.10 5.77
N GLN A 52 -9.42 7.67 5.48
CA GLN A 52 -10.71 7.00 5.68
C GLN A 52 -10.79 5.72 4.84
N ARG A 53 -11.24 4.64 5.48
CA ARG A 53 -11.49 3.37 4.82
C ARG A 53 -12.88 3.37 4.18
N VAL A 54 -12.94 3.07 2.90
CA VAL A 54 -14.19 3.01 2.14
C VAL A 54 -14.30 1.69 1.40
N TYR A 55 -15.53 1.18 1.29
CA TYR A 55 -15.82 0.00 0.50
C TYR A 55 -15.98 0.35 -0.98
N ILE A 56 -15.26 -0.34 -1.84
CA ILE A 56 -15.27 -0.15 -3.30
C ILE A 56 -15.54 -1.47 -4.07
N GLY A 57 -15.85 -2.54 -3.34
CA GLY A 57 -16.10 -3.86 -3.90
C GLY A 57 -17.39 -3.96 -4.73
N LYS A 58 -17.72 -5.16 -5.13
CA LYS A 58 -18.84 -5.44 -6.04
C LYS A 58 -20.23 -5.26 -5.43
N GLU A 59 -20.34 -5.41 -4.11
CA GLU A 59 -21.61 -5.31 -3.39
C GLU A 59 -22.05 -3.84 -3.30
N VAL A 60 -22.90 -3.40 -4.22
CA VAL A 60 -23.29 -1.98 -4.33
C VAL A 60 -23.95 -1.47 -3.05
N GLU A 61 -24.71 -2.31 -2.35
CA GLU A 61 -25.36 -1.97 -1.08
C GLU A 61 -24.34 -1.62 0.04
N MET A 62 -23.13 -2.17 -0.03
CA MET A 62 -22.07 -1.89 0.93
C MET A 62 -21.30 -0.60 0.64
N ARG A 63 -21.53 0.02 -0.51
CA ARG A 63 -20.89 1.28 -0.90
C ARG A 63 -21.65 2.45 -0.29
N THR A 64 -21.39 2.76 0.98
CA THR A 64 -22.10 3.83 1.70
C THR A 64 -21.61 5.23 1.33
N GLU A 65 -20.31 5.40 1.06
CA GLU A 65 -19.67 6.69 0.74
C GLU A 65 -19.36 6.85 -0.75
N ILE A 66 -19.11 5.74 -1.45
CA ILE A 66 -18.62 5.74 -2.84
C ILE A 66 -19.74 5.28 -3.77
N LEU A 67 -20.02 6.10 -4.78
CA LEU A 67 -21.00 5.75 -5.82
C LEU A 67 -20.41 4.68 -6.76
N HIS A 68 -19.24 4.94 -7.33
CA HIS A 68 -18.53 3.98 -8.17
C HIS A 68 -17.04 4.30 -8.27
N VAL A 69 -16.27 3.29 -8.67
CA VAL A 69 -14.87 3.45 -9.07
C VAL A 69 -14.85 3.98 -10.50
N LYS A 70 -14.28 5.16 -10.71
CA LYS A 70 -14.23 5.78 -12.04
C LYS A 70 -13.20 5.10 -12.93
N ARG A 71 -11.96 4.97 -12.41
CA ARG A 71 -10.86 4.31 -13.13
C ARG A 71 -9.69 4.01 -12.21
N ARG A 72 -8.78 3.18 -12.69
CA ARG A 72 -7.45 3.06 -12.11
C ARG A 72 -6.59 4.23 -12.58
N VAL A 73 -5.69 4.68 -11.71
CA VAL A 73 -4.74 5.76 -12.02
C VAL A 73 -3.31 5.31 -11.71
N GLY A 74 -2.34 5.96 -12.35
CA GLY A 74 -0.94 5.83 -12.01
C GLY A 74 -0.53 6.86 -10.94
N TYR A 75 0.63 6.67 -10.35
CA TYR A 75 1.17 7.58 -9.33
C TYR A 75 1.25 9.03 -9.81
N GLU A 76 1.69 9.25 -11.06
CA GLU A 76 1.83 10.58 -11.65
C GLU A 76 0.48 11.30 -11.87
N GLU A 77 -0.62 10.55 -11.88
CA GLU A 77 -1.96 11.11 -12.03
C GLU A 77 -2.57 11.57 -10.71
N LEU A 78 -1.95 11.22 -9.57
CA LEU A 78 -2.38 11.68 -8.25
C LEU A 78 -2.12 13.17 -8.09
N THR A 79 -2.96 13.84 -7.29
CA THR A 79 -2.66 15.19 -6.82
C THR A 79 -1.40 15.19 -5.97
N THR A 80 -0.75 16.35 -5.86
CA THR A 80 0.41 16.50 -4.97
C THR A 80 0.06 16.16 -3.52
N ALA A 81 -1.14 16.52 -3.07
CA ALA A 81 -1.62 16.18 -1.73
C ALA A 81 -1.74 14.66 -1.55
N ALA A 82 -2.33 13.95 -2.53
CA ALA A 82 -2.45 12.50 -2.49
C ALA A 82 -1.07 11.82 -2.46
N GLN A 83 -0.13 12.28 -3.28
CA GLN A 83 1.24 11.76 -3.29
C GLN A 83 1.93 11.91 -1.94
N LYS A 84 1.74 13.05 -1.27
CA LYS A 84 2.33 13.32 0.05
C LYS A 84 1.73 12.47 1.17
N GLU A 85 0.43 12.20 1.10
CA GLU A 85 -0.28 11.39 2.10
C GLU A 85 -0.03 9.90 1.93
N MET A 86 0.24 9.45 0.72
CA MET A 86 0.37 8.03 0.39
C MET A 86 1.34 7.25 1.29
N PRO A 87 2.57 7.73 1.61
CA PRO A 87 3.48 7.00 2.49
C PRO A 87 2.91 6.72 3.88
N PHE A 88 2.18 7.68 4.45
CA PHE A 88 1.57 7.54 5.78
C PHE A 88 0.41 6.54 5.76
N VAL A 89 -0.42 6.60 4.74
CA VAL A 89 -1.53 5.66 4.56
C VAL A 89 -1.03 4.23 4.34
N ILE A 90 0.02 4.05 3.55
CA ILE A 90 0.68 2.74 3.36
C ILE A 90 1.17 2.19 4.70
N GLN A 91 1.82 3.00 5.53
CA GLN A 91 2.30 2.58 6.85
C GLN A 91 1.15 2.10 7.74
N GLU A 92 0.02 2.79 7.73
CA GLU A 92 -1.17 2.37 8.48
C GLU A 92 -1.71 1.03 7.99
N ILE A 93 -1.83 0.84 6.68
CA ILE A 93 -2.28 -0.43 6.09
C ILE A 93 -1.33 -1.57 6.46
N VAL A 94 -0.03 -1.35 6.38
CA VAL A 94 0.98 -2.37 6.72
C VAL A 94 0.86 -2.79 8.18
N LYS A 95 0.68 -1.85 9.10
CA LYS A 95 0.50 -2.15 10.53
C LYS A 95 -0.80 -2.90 10.80
N GLU A 96 -1.90 -2.51 10.18
CA GLU A 96 -3.19 -3.16 10.34
C GLU A 96 -3.21 -4.58 9.76
N LYS A 97 -2.48 -4.81 8.68
CA LYS A 97 -2.32 -6.12 8.03
C LYS A 97 -0.99 -6.79 8.38
N GLU A 98 -0.55 -6.63 9.61
CA GLU A 98 0.74 -7.10 10.11
C GLU A 98 1.00 -8.57 9.79
N GLU A 99 0.03 -9.44 10.01
CA GLU A 99 0.16 -10.88 9.78
C GLU A 99 0.59 -11.20 8.33
N LYS A 100 -0.04 -10.54 7.36
CA LYS A 100 0.28 -10.70 5.94
C LYS A 100 1.75 -10.37 5.64
N PHE A 101 2.25 -9.28 6.19
CA PHE A 101 3.60 -8.79 5.92
C PHE A 101 4.67 -9.49 6.74
N VAL A 102 4.33 -9.92 7.96
CA VAL A 102 5.20 -10.80 8.75
C VAL A 102 5.37 -12.14 8.04
N ASP A 103 4.30 -12.67 7.45
CA ASP A 103 4.34 -13.90 6.67
C ASP A 103 5.33 -13.80 5.49
N PHE A 104 5.47 -12.63 4.89
CA PHE A 104 6.50 -12.39 3.86
C PHE A 104 7.90 -12.71 4.38
N PHE A 105 8.26 -12.27 5.58
CA PHE A 105 9.57 -12.57 6.19
C PHE A 105 9.75 -14.06 6.48
N ASN A 106 8.66 -14.75 6.82
CA ASN A 106 8.68 -16.18 7.07
C ASN A 106 8.83 -17.02 5.81
N ARG A 107 8.37 -16.54 4.66
CA ARG A 107 8.28 -17.30 3.41
C ARG A 107 9.15 -16.80 2.28
N ALA A 108 9.76 -15.63 2.39
CA ALA A 108 10.61 -15.08 1.34
C ALA A 108 11.70 -16.06 0.92
N GLN A 109 11.95 -16.17 -0.39
CA GLN A 109 12.85 -17.12 -1.01
C GLN A 109 13.91 -16.44 -1.87
N ALA A 110 14.95 -17.18 -2.22
CA ALA A 110 15.92 -16.74 -3.20
C ALA A 110 15.25 -16.60 -4.59
N ILE A 111 15.58 -15.52 -5.29
CA ILE A 111 15.17 -15.29 -6.68
C ILE A 111 16.19 -15.96 -7.61
N THR A 112 17.47 -15.82 -7.29
CA THR A 112 18.60 -16.47 -7.96
C THR A 112 19.56 -17.00 -6.91
N THR A 113 20.63 -17.70 -7.33
CA THR A 113 21.69 -18.14 -6.44
C THR A 113 22.43 -17.01 -5.72
N ARG A 114 22.34 -15.78 -6.26
CA ARG A 114 23.03 -14.60 -5.73
C ARG A 114 22.10 -13.53 -5.20
N PHE A 115 20.78 -13.71 -5.32
CA PHE A 115 19.80 -12.66 -5.01
C PHE A 115 18.56 -13.24 -4.35
N HIS A 116 18.16 -12.66 -3.21
CA HIS A 116 17.03 -13.09 -2.39
C HIS A 116 15.92 -12.04 -2.38
N MET A 117 14.66 -12.47 -2.25
CA MET A 117 13.50 -11.57 -2.14
C MET A 117 13.65 -10.54 -1.01
N LEU A 118 14.25 -10.94 0.12
CA LEU A 118 14.49 -10.03 1.25
C LEU A 118 15.38 -8.84 0.88
N GLU A 119 16.29 -9.02 -0.06
CA GLU A 119 17.19 -7.95 -0.51
C GLU A 119 16.48 -6.88 -1.35
N LEU A 120 15.23 -7.12 -1.78
CA LEU A 120 14.40 -6.12 -2.43
C LEU A 120 13.87 -5.07 -1.47
N LEU A 121 13.87 -5.36 -0.17
CA LEU A 121 13.50 -4.37 0.83
C LEU A 121 14.61 -3.31 0.95
N PRO A 122 14.28 -2.03 0.78
CA PRO A 122 15.29 -0.96 0.78
C PRO A 122 16.00 -0.86 2.15
N GLY A 123 17.31 -0.86 2.13
CA GLY A 123 18.13 -0.79 3.33
C GLY A 123 18.40 -2.14 4.02
N LEU A 124 17.85 -3.24 3.52
CA LEU A 124 18.11 -4.58 4.04
C LEU A 124 19.31 -5.20 3.30
N GLY A 125 20.44 -5.26 3.98
CA GLY A 125 21.66 -5.84 3.44
C GLY A 125 21.77 -7.36 3.65
N LYS A 126 22.82 -7.97 3.10
CA LYS A 126 23.06 -9.41 3.18
C LYS A 126 23.21 -9.93 4.60
N LYS A 127 23.87 -9.18 5.48
CA LYS A 127 24.03 -9.57 6.90
C LYS A 127 22.68 -9.73 7.60
N THR A 128 21.81 -8.75 7.45
CA THR A 128 20.46 -8.80 8.03
C THR A 128 19.62 -9.89 7.36
N MET A 129 19.73 -10.06 6.06
CA MET A 129 19.09 -11.17 5.34
C MET A 129 19.46 -12.52 5.94
N TRP A 130 20.74 -12.80 6.13
CA TRP A 130 21.20 -14.06 6.73
C TRP A 130 20.71 -14.22 8.17
N ALA A 131 20.68 -13.14 8.95
CA ALA A 131 20.14 -13.17 10.31
C ALA A 131 18.66 -13.55 10.31
N ILE A 132 17.85 -13.01 9.40
CA ILE A 132 16.44 -13.38 9.24
C ILE A 132 16.30 -14.86 8.90
N LEU A 133 17.06 -15.34 7.92
CA LEU A 133 17.00 -16.73 7.47
C LEU A 133 17.40 -17.72 8.58
N GLU A 134 18.40 -17.40 9.39
CA GLU A 134 18.80 -18.22 10.52
C GLU A 134 17.77 -18.19 11.66
N GLU A 135 17.25 -17.01 12.00
CA GLU A 135 16.26 -16.90 13.07
C GLU A 135 14.93 -17.58 12.76
N ARG A 136 14.45 -17.49 11.53
CA ARG A 136 13.17 -18.12 11.17
C ARG A 136 13.22 -19.65 11.22
N LYS A 137 14.41 -20.28 11.16
CA LYS A 137 14.57 -21.72 11.36
C LYS A 137 14.25 -22.16 12.77
N LYS A 138 14.41 -21.29 13.74
CA LYS A 138 14.08 -21.52 15.17
C LYS A 138 12.58 -21.46 15.44
N GLY A 139 11.80 -20.93 14.52
CA GLY A 139 10.37 -20.74 14.57
C GLY A 139 9.95 -19.53 13.77
N ALA A 140 8.73 -19.56 13.24
CA ALA A 140 8.19 -18.44 12.47
C ALA A 140 8.11 -17.17 13.31
N PHE A 141 8.33 -16.02 12.68
CA PHE A 141 8.07 -14.72 13.31
C PHE A 141 6.57 -14.52 13.49
N LYS A 142 6.16 -14.02 14.65
CA LYS A 142 4.74 -13.85 15.02
C LYS A 142 4.23 -12.44 14.83
N SER A 143 5.12 -11.45 14.81
CA SER A 143 4.79 -10.03 14.70
C SER A 143 6.00 -9.25 14.23
N PHE A 144 5.80 -7.99 13.85
CA PHE A 144 6.93 -7.08 13.58
C PHE A 144 7.79 -6.87 14.82
N GLN A 145 7.16 -6.79 16.00
CA GLN A 145 7.89 -6.67 17.26
C GLN A 145 8.76 -7.90 17.54
N ASP A 146 8.24 -9.11 17.30
CA ASP A 146 8.99 -10.36 17.43
C ASP A 146 10.18 -10.39 16.46
N LEU A 147 9.96 -10.01 15.20
CA LEU A 147 11.01 -9.92 14.19
C LEU A 147 12.10 -8.91 14.60
N ASP A 148 11.71 -7.73 15.04
CA ASP A 148 12.65 -6.67 15.46
C ASP A 148 13.47 -7.11 16.70
N ALA A 149 12.84 -7.78 17.66
CA ALA A 149 13.50 -8.33 18.86
C ALA A 149 14.49 -9.45 18.52
N ARG A 150 14.12 -10.35 17.61
CA ARG A 150 14.96 -11.50 17.24
C ARG A 150 16.05 -11.16 16.22
N VAL A 151 15.83 -10.13 15.41
CA VAL A 151 16.79 -9.62 14.41
C VAL A 151 17.00 -8.13 14.60
N PRO A 152 17.76 -7.70 15.65
CA PRO A 152 17.90 -6.28 15.97
C PRO A 152 18.45 -5.40 14.85
N SER A 153 19.21 -5.98 13.92
CA SER A 153 19.79 -5.25 12.79
C SER A 153 18.76 -4.78 11.74
N ILE A 154 17.53 -5.31 11.77
CA ILE A 154 16.51 -4.92 10.78
C ILE A 154 15.92 -3.53 11.04
N HIS A 155 15.76 -3.12 12.28
CA HIS A 155 15.19 -1.83 12.70
C HIS A 155 13.88 -1.47 11.97
N HIS A 156 12.75 -1.62 12.65
CA HIS A 156 11.42 -1.27 12.13
C HIS A 156 11.08 -1.96 10.79
N PRO A 157 10.90 -3.30 10.79
CA PRO A 157 10.60 -4.04 9.56
C PRO A 157 9.35 -3.54 8.82
N GLU A 158 8.37 -3.03 9.54
CA GLU A 158 7.16 -2.44 8.96
C GLU A 158 7.45 -1.25 8.06
N ARG A 159 8.48 -0.46 8.37
CA ARG A 159 8.90 0.68 7.55
C ARG A 159 9.59 0.25 6.27
N LEU A 160 10.36 -0.83 6.32
CA LEU A 160 11.00 -1.39 5.12
C LEU A 160 9.94 -1.90 4.13
N VAL A 161 8.92 -2.59 4.63
CA VAL A 161 7.79 -3.06 3.82
C VAL A 161 7.05 -1.87 3.19
N ALA A 162 6.68 -0.88 4.01
CA ALA A 162 5.97 0.32 3.52
C ALA A 162 6.78 1.07 2.47
N LYS A 163 8.09 1.21 2.67
CA LYS A 163 8.97 1.86 1.70
C LYS A 163 9.06 1.09 0.39
N ARG A 164 9.12 -0.24 0.45
CA ARG A 164 9.10 -1.07 -0.77
C ARG A 164 7.79 -0.93 -1.54
N ILE A 165 6.66 -0.92 -0.85
CA ILE A 165 5.35 -0.67 -1.48
C ILE A 165 5.33 0.68 -2.19
N GLU A 166 5.77 1.74 -1.52
CA GLU A 166 5.88 3.08 -2.10
C GLU A 166 6.73 3.09 -3.37
N MET A 167 7.89 2.42 -3.34
CA MET A 167 8.76 2.30 -4.51
C MET A 167 8.10 1.55 -5.67
N GLU A 168 7.38 0.48 -5.40
CA GLU A 168 6.68 -0.29 -6.44
C GLU A 168 5.53 0.50 -7.08
N ILE A 169 4.88 1.39 -6.32
CA ILE A 169 3.82 2.26 -6.83
C ILE A 169 4.40 3.41 -7.66
N SER A 170 5.41 4.10 -7.13
CA SER A 170 5.97 5.29 -7.76
C SER A 170 6.88 5.01 -8.95
N ASP A 171 7.46 3.82 -9.02
CA ASP A 171 8.33 3.40 -10.12
C ASP A 171 7.78 2.14 -10.81
N PRO A 172 6.98 2.29 -11.87
CA PRO A 172 6.41 1.16 -12.60
C PRO A 172 7.46 0.31 -13.35
N THR A 173 8.70 0.78 -13.45
CA THR A 173 9.79 0.06 -14.13
C THR A 173 10.44 -0.99 -13.25
N GLN A 174 10.07 -1.09 -11.96
CA GLN A 174 10.60 -2.10 -11.05
C GLN A 174 10.44 -3.51 -11.64
N LYS A 175 11.57 -4.19 -11.82
CA LYS A 175 11.62 -5.53 -12.39
C LYS A 175 10.87 -6.56 -11.54
N TYR A 176 11.05 -6.46 -10.21
CA TYR A 176 10.41 -7.35 -9.25
C TYR A 176 9.36 -6.59 -8.45
N ARG A 177 8.20 -7.20 -8.29
CA ARG A 177 7.12 -6.69 -7.45
C ARG A 177 6.83 -7.69 -6.36
N LEU A 178 6.85 -7.24 -5.12
CA LEU A 178 6.58 -8.06 -3.95
C LEU A 178 5.13 -7.93 -3.48
N PHE A 179 4.61 -6.71 -3.50
CA PHE A 179 3.37 -6.35 -2.82
C PHE A 179 2.32 -5.70 -3.71
N VAL A 180 2.73 -5.00 -4.74
CA VAL A 180 1.83 -4.21 -5.58
C VAL A 180 1.47 -4.99 -6.84
N ALA A 181 0.18 -5.23 -7.05
CA ALA A 181 -0.30 -5.88 -8.27
C ALA A 181 -0.22 -4.94 -9.49
N ARG A 182 0.02 -5.51 -10.67
CA ARG A 182 0.01 -4.80 -11.95
C ARG A 182 -1.37 -4.35 -12.37
#